data_c6cd14e5292a2515454e56b46a3615f4
#
_entry.id   c6cd14e5292a2515454e56b46a3615f4
#
_cell.length_a   1.000
_cell.length_b   1.000
_cell.length_c   1.000
_cell.angle_alpha   90.00
_cell.angle_beta   90.00
_cell.angle_gamma   90.00
#
_symmetry.space_group_name_H-M   'P 1'
#
loop_
_entity.id
_entity.type
_entity.pdbx_description
1 polymer ?
#
loop_
_entity_poly.entity_id
_entity_poly.type
_entity_poly.pdbx_seq_one_letter_code
_entity_poly.pdbx_strand_id
1 'polypeptide(L)'
;VEEGDSLHRVSERLKDEGVIRSALWFRRKGQEEGIDRLIKPGTLVIEPGSSIQDVFAQLTVDRQQRQQLRVTFPEGFTLYQMANRLEEQEIVSAEDFLTAVDAYYQAGDYDFDDTQLYFPLEGYLFPDTYFFEVDVTADDIVRVMARQMEQVLTPEWRQRAEELGLSVHELLTLASLVEKEAFGDFERPTIAGVVYNRLEIDMLLQFCSSVIYGLDDGQELANRLLYRDLEEMHPFNTYQLKGLPPGPIANPGRSSIEAALYPEDNDYLYFVVGDGGHNFSREYRDHLKNVEAYRNRTDE
;
A
#
# COMPACT_ATOMS: atom_id res chain seq x y z
N VAL A 1 5.86 1.86 25.79
CA VAL A 1 6.11 2.46 27.13
C VAL A 1 5.34 3.75 27.21
N GLU A 2 4.51 3.90 28.23
CA GLU A 2 3.70 5.10 28.46
C GLU A 2 4.43 6.08 29.38
N GLU A 3 4.02 7.34 29.36
CA GLU A 3 4.57 8.34 30.26
C GLU A 3 4.28 7.94 31.72
N GLY A 4 5.35 7.87 32.58
CA GLY A 4 5.25 7.42 33.96
C GLY A 4 5.25 5.90 34.17
N ASP A 5 5.47 5.11 33.14
CA ASP A 5 5.65 3.66 33.30
C ASP A 5 6.88 3.33 34.13
N SER A 6 6.69 2.47 35.14
CA SER A 6 7.80 1.97 35.96
C SER A 6 8.48 0.78 35.31
N LEU A 7 9.74 0.51 35.65
CA LEU A 7 10.46 -0.69 35.23
C LEU A 7 9.68 -1.98 35.54
N HIS A 8 8.85 -1.96 36.59
CA HIS A 8 7.97 -3.07 36.94
C HIS A 8 6.93 -3.31 35.83
N ARG A 9 6.19 -2.26 35.44
CA ARG A 9 5.14 -2.36 34.44
C ARG A 9 5.69 -2.72 33.05
N VAL A 10 6.81 -2.10 32.66
CA VAL A 10 7.52 -2.40 31.43
C VAL A 10 7.99 -3.86 31.38
N SER A 11 8.58 -4.37 32.49
CA SER A 11 9.06 -5.75 32.52
C SER A 11 7.97 -6.82 32.43
N GLU A 12 6.78 -6.57 33.01
CA GLU A 12 5.65 -7.51 32.86
C GLU A 12 5.16 -7.50 31.39
N ARG A 13 5.00 -6.33 30.78
CA ARG A 13 4.59 -6.19 29.37
C ARG A 13 5.57 -6.88 28.42
N LEU A 14 6.88 -6.67 28.57
CA LEU A 14 7.91 -7.34 27.77
C LEU A 14 7.91 -8.87 27.95
N LYS A 15 7.52 -9.36 29.13
CA LYS A 15 7.38 -10.79 29.37
C LYS A 15 6.12 -11.32 28.69
N ASP A 16 4.99 -10.62 28.77
CA ASP A 16 3.71 -11.02 28.17
C ASP A 16 3.81 -11.07 26.64
N GLU A 17 4.57 -10.14 26.05
CA GLU A 17 4.90 -10.10 24.61
C GLU A 17 6.01 -11.10 24.21
N GLY A 18 6.52 -11.91 25.15
CA GLY A 18 7.54 -12.95 24.86
C GLY A 18 8.95 -12.42 24.60
N VAL A 19 9.19 -11.12 24.74
CA VAL A 19 10.50 -10.47 24.51
C VAL A 19 11.54 -10.90 25.54
N ILE A 20 11.11 -11.07 26.79
CA ILE A 20 11.99 -11.52 27.90
C ILE A 20 11.40 -12.74 28.61
N ARG A 21 12.27 -13.62 29.11
CA ARG A 21 11.86 -14.86 29.79
C ARG A 21 11.42 -14.63 31.24
N SER A 22 11.94 -13.61 31.91
CA SER A 22 11.71 -13.35 33.33
C SER A 22 11.69 -11.87 33.66
N ALA A 23 10.50 -11.36 34.02
CA ALA A 23 10.32 -9.99 34.45
C ALA A 23 11.08 -9.66 35.73
N LEU A 24 11.13 -10.63 36.68
CA LEU A 24 11.86 -10.44 37.95
C LEU A 24 13.36 -10.25 37.73
N TRP A 25 13.96 -11.07 36.89
CA TRP A 25 15.38 -10.99 36.56
C TRP A 25 15.71 -9.71 35.79
N PHE A 26 14.88 -9.34 34.83
CA PHE A 26 15.01 -8.09 34.07
C PHE A 26 14.95 -6.85 34.97
N ARG A 27 13.99 -6.79 35.90
CA ARG A 27 13.89 -5.71 36.87
C ARG A 27 15.13 -5.59 37.73
N ARG A 28 15.58 -6.72 38.27
CA ARG A 28 16.78 -6.73 39.13
C ARG A 28 17.99 -6.17 38.37
N LYS A 29 18.20 -6.64 37.16
CA LYS A 29 19.30 -6.19 36.30
C LYS A 29 19.19 -4.71 35.95
N GLY A 30 17.99 -4.26 35.59
CA GLY A 30 17.72 -2.85 35.26
C GLY A 30 17.90 -1.91 36.48
N GLN A 31 17.57 -2.38 37.70
CA GLN A 31 17.85 -1.62 38.93
C GLN A 31 19.35 -1.54 39.24
N GLU A 32 20.09 -2.64 39.06
CA GLU A 32 21.54 -2.67 39.21
C GLU A 32 22.24 -1.69 38.23
N GLU A 33 21.73 -1.50 37.04
CA GLU A 33 22.25 -0.61 36.01
C GLU A 33 21.61 0.79 36.02
N GLY A 34 20.68 1.07 36.96
CA GLY A 34 20.03 2.38 37.11
C GLY A 34 19.01 2.71 36.01
N ILE A 35 18.57 1.73 35.23
CA ILE A 35 17.62 1.88 34.10
C ILE A 35 16.26 2.39 34.60
N ASP A 36 15.86 2.04 35.81
CA ASP A 36 14.59 2.44 36.42
C ASP A 36 14.35 3.96 36.43
N ARG A 37 15.41 4.75 36.43
CA ARG A 37 15.39 6.23 36.46
C ARG A 37 15.51 6.85 35.07
N LEU A 38 15.84 6.03 34.07
CA LEU A 38 16.19 6.47 32.71
C LEU A 38 15.13 6.09 31.69
N ILE A 39 14.09 5.34 32.12
CA ILE A 39 13.02 4.89 31.19
C ILE A 39 12.35 6.10 30.56
N LYS A 40 12.26 6.07 29.23
CA LYS A 40 11.61 7.08 28.42
C LYS A 40 10.34 6.51 27.77
N PRO A 41 9.27 7.31 27.65
CA PRO A 41 8.07 6.91 26.92
C PRO A 41 8.35 6.76 25.41
N GLY A 42 7.58 5.91 24.76
CA GLY A 42 7.65 5.68 23.31
C GLY A 42 7.45 4.22 22.92
N THR A 43 7.29 4.00 21.63
CA THR A 43 7.18 2.65 21.05
C THR A 43 8.57 2.03 20.94
N LEU A 44 8.70 0.78 21.40
CA LEU A 44 9.92 -0.01 21.30
C LEU A 44 9.78 -0.98 20.14
N VAL A 45 10.73 -0.97 19.23
CA VAL A 45 10.87 -2.03 18.22
C VAL A 45 12.02 -2.92 18.66
N ILE A 46 11.71 -4.14 19.09
CA ILE A 46 12.69 -5.08 19.61
C ILE A 46 12.77 -6.26 18.65
N GLU A 47 13.92 -6.44 18.03
CA GLU A 47 14.14 -7.56 17.11
C GLU A 47 14.24 -8.90 17.85
N PRO A 48 13.76 -10.00 17.24
CA PRO A 48 13.93 -11.33 17.79
C PRO A 48 15.43 -11.66 18.00
N GLY A 49 15.79 -11.98 19.24
CA GLY A 49 17.19 -12.28 19.58
C GLY A 49 18.00 -11.11 20.12
N SER A 50 17.38 -9.90 20.24
CA SER A 50 18.02 -8.75 20.90
C SER A 50 18.55 -9.10 22.28
N SER A 51 19.75 -8.62 22.61
CA SER A 51 20.29 -8.76 23.96
C SER A 51 19.54 -7.87 24.97
N ILE A 52 19.66 -8.20 26.26
CA ILE A 52 19.06 -7.37 27.30
C ILE A 52 19.66 -5.96 27.32
N GLN A 53 20.94 -5.83 26.99
CA GLN A 53 21.60 -4.53 26.85
C GLN A 53 20.94 -3.68 25.74
N ASP A 54 20.60 -4.31 24.60
CA ASP A 54 19.90 -3.63 23.50
C ASP A 54 18.52 -3.14 23.96
N VAL A 55 17.79 -3.97 24.71
CA VAL A 55 16.49 -3.58 25.28
C VAL A 55 16.64 -2.43 26.27
N PHE A 56 17.66 -2.46 27.14
CA PHE A 56 17.93 -1.36 28.06
C PHE A 56 18.33 -0.08 27.33
N ALA A 57 19.20 -0.19 26.33
CA ALA A 57 19.56 0.95 25.50
C ALA A 57 18.32 1.57 24.85
N GLN A 58 17.45 0.76 24.30
CA GLN A 58 16.19 1.26 23.73
C GLN A 58 15.23 1.88 24.76
N LEU A 59 15.17 1.37 26.00
CA LEU A 59 14.33 1.94 27.05
C LEU A 59 14.79 3.32 27.54
N THR A 60 16.08 3.62 27.38
CA THR A 60 16.70 4.85 27.89
C THR A 60 16.85 5.95 26.83
N VAL A 61 16.58 5.66 25.58
CA VAL A 61 16.64 6.65 24.50
C VAL A 61 15.49 7.64 24.61
N ASP A 62 15.81 8.93 24.67
CA ASP A 62 14.82 10.00 24.66
C ASP A 62 14.26 10.22 23.26
N ARG A 63 13.17 9.50 22.95
CA ARG A 63 12.49 9.59 21.66
C ARG A 63 11.67 10.87 21.49
N GLN A 64 11.34 11.55 22.59
CA GLN A 64 10.62 12.83 22.53
C GLN A 64 11.51 13.98 22.02
N GLN A 65 12.83 13.82 22.08
CA GLN A 65 13.79 14.82 21.56
C GLN A 65 14.32 14.49 20.17
N ARG A 66 14.04 13.29 19.61
CA ARG A 66 14.39 13.01 18.22
C ARG A 66 13.41 13.74 17.32
N GLN A 67 13.91 14.62 16.48
CA GLN A 67 13.15 15.18 15.38
C GLN A 67 12.69 14.00 14.50
N GLN A 68 11.38 13.75 14.49
CA GLN A 68 10.79 12.76 13.61
C GLN A 68 10.45 13.44 12.30
N LEU A 69 10.84 12.80 11.22
CA LEU A 69 10.44 13.15 9.85
C LEU A 69 9.06 12.56 9.62
N ARG A 70 8.07 13.41 9.39
CA ARG A 70 6.72 12.97 9.05
C ARG A 70 6.56 12.97 7.54
N VAL A 71 6.28 11.80 6.97
CA VAL A 71 6.02 11.64 5.54
C VAL A 71 4.64 11.03 5.34
N THR A 72 3.84 11.63 4.45
CA THR A 72 2.55 11.08 4.03
C THR A 72 2.65 10.64 2.58
N PHE A 73 2.37 9.36 2.34
CA PHE A 73 2.19 8.79 1.02
C PHE A 73 0.69 8.63 0.77
N PRO A 74 0.08 9.43 -0.11
CA PRO A 74 -1.31 9.27 -0.49
C PRO A 74 -1.58 7.89 -1.10
N GLU A 75 -2.80 7.41 -0.92
CA GLU A 75 -3.30 6.23 -1.62
C GLU A 75 -3.21 6.46 -3.13
N GLY A 76 -2.93 5.41 -3.89
CA GLY A 76 -2.78 5.48 -5.33
C GLY A 76 -1.46 6.07 -5.83
N PHE A 77 -0.46 6.33 -4.95
CA PHE A 77 0.89 6.69 -5.39
C PHE A 77 1.58 5.49 -6.01
N THR A 78 2.34 5.74 -7.10
CA THR A 78 3.30 4.78 -7.66
C THR A 78 4.61 4.81 -6.86
N LEU A 79 5.48 3.81 -7.06
CA LEU A 79 6.81 3.81 -6.45
C LEU A 79 7.62 5.05 -6.82
N TYR A 80 7.52 5.53 -8.06
CA TYR A 80 8.18 6.76 -8.50
C TYR A 80 7.65 8.00 -7.78
N GLN A 81 6.34 8.08 -7.55
CA GLN A 81 5.76 9.18 -6.77
C GLN A 81 6.20 9.14 -5.31
N MET A 82 6.31 7.94 -4.73
CA MET A 82 6.85 7.76 -3.38
C MET A 82 8.32 8.18 -3.31
N ALA A 83 9.13 7.75 -4.28
CA ALA A 83 10.54 8.13 -4.41
C ALA A 83 10.71 9.65 -4.50
N ASN A 84 9.97 10.29 -5.41
CA ASN A 84 10.00 11.75 -5.58
C ASN A 84 9.58 12.49 -4.31
N ARG A 85 8.55 11.99 -3.60
CA ARG A 85 8.10 12.56 -2.33
C ARG A 85 9.18 12.53 -1.25
N LEU A 86 9.97 11.45 -1.18
CA LEU A 86 11.08 11.33 -0.23
C LEU A 86 12.22 12.29 -0.58
N GLU A 87 12.55 12.43 -1.86
CA GLU A 87 13.58 13.36 -2.34
C GLU A 87 13.16 14.82 -2.15
N GLU A 88 11.91 15.19 -2.47
CA GLU A 88 11.37 16.54 -2.23
C GLU A 88 11.41 16.96 -0.77
N GLN A 89 11.29 15.99 0.15
CA GLN A 89 11.38 16.23 1.60
C GLN A 89 12.81 16.08 2.16
N GLU A 90 13.80 15.91 1.30
CA GLU A 90 15.23 15.77 1.66
C GLU A 90 15.50 14.62 2.65
N ILE A 91 14.74 13.51 2.55
CA ILE A 91 14.84 12.37 3.47
C ILE A 91 15.84 11.36 2.91
N VAL A 92 15.58 10.85 1.70
CA VAL A 92 16.48 10.01 0.91
C VAL A 92 16.33 10.38 -0.56
N SER A 93 17.34 10.12 -1.40
CA SER A 93 17.21 10.36 -2.85
C SER A 93 16.22 9.37 -3.48
N ALA A 94 15.59 9.78 -4.58
CA ALA A 94 14.71 8.91 -5.35
C ALA A 94 15.44 7.65 -5.84
N GLU A 95 16.70 7.80 -6.26
CA GLU A 95 17.57 6.70 -6.72
C GLU A 95 17.85 5.70 -5.60
N ASP A 96 18.20 6.18 -4.39
CA ASP A 96 18.46 5.31 -3.24
C ASP A 96 17.19 4.52 -2.84
N PHE A 97 16.03 5.19 -2.84
CA PHE A 97 14.77 4.51 -2.53
C PHE A 97 14.43 3.41 -3.54
N LEU A 98 14.51 3.70 -4.84
CA LEU A 98 14.22 2.70 -5.89
C LEU A 98 15.25 1.55 -5.86
N THR A 99 16.52 1.85 -5.56
CA THR A 99 17.55 0.82 -5.36
C THR A 99 17.23 -0.07 -4.16
N ALA A 100 16.76 0.51 -3.05
CA ALA A 100 16.34 -0.24 -1.88
C ALA A 100 15.10 -1.11 -2.15
N VAL A 101 14.15 -0.63 -2.97
CA VAL A 101 13.00 -1.42 -3.44
C VAL A 101 13.48 -2.68 -4.19
N ASP A 102 14.39 -2.51 -5.15
CA ASP A 102 14.94 -3.64 -5.91
C ASP A 102 15.72 -4.60 -5.00
N ALA A 103 16.54 -4.08 -4.08
CA ALA A 103 17.31 -4.89 -3.13
C ALA A 103 16.40 -5.71 -2.19
N TYR A 104 15.32 -5.10 -1.68
CA TYR A 104 14.34 -5.77 -0.84
C TYR A 104 13.62 -6.91 -1.60
N TYR A 105 13.22 -6.65 -2.84
CA TYR A 105 12.62 -7.65 -3.71
C TYR A 105 13.58 -8.83 -3.97
N GLN A 106 14.85 -8.56 -4.30
CA GLN A 106 15.84 -9.61 -4.55
C GLN A 106 16.20 -10.42 -3.30
N ALA A 107 16.11 -9.84 -2.11
CA ALA A 107 16.35 -10.54 -0.86
C ALA A 107 15.26 -11.57 -0.54
N GLY A 108 14.04 -11.40 -1.06
CA GLY A 108 12.92 -12.31 -0.81
C GLY A 108 12.41 -12.32 0.64
N ASP A 109 12.69 -11.24 1.40
CA ASP A 109 12.31 -11.10 2.82
C ASP A 109 10.85 -10.64 2.98
N TYR A 110 9.93 -11.18 2.15
CA TYR A 110 8.51 -10.84 2.17
C TYR A 110 7.64 -12.11 2.03
N ASP A 111 6.44 -12.04 2.59
CA ASP A 111 5.45 -13.13 2.57
C ASP A 111 4.39 -12.90 1.47
N PHE A 112 4.85 -12.70 0.24
CA PHE A 112 4.00 -12.60 -0.93
C PHE A 112 4.27 -13.77 -1.87
N ASP A 113 3.22 -14.31 -2.51
CA ASP A 113 3.39 -15.34 -3.54
C ASP A 113 4.20 -14.75 -4.70
N ASP A 114 5.40 -15.31 -4.91
CA ASP A 114 6.39 -14.82 -5.86
C ASP A 114 6.05 -15.27 -7.27
N THR A 115 5.11 -14.59 -7.87
CA THR A 115 5.02 -14.54 -9.34
C THR A 115 5.98 -13.44 -9.81
N GLN A 116 6.66 -13.63 -10.92
CA GLN A 116 7.57 -12.63 -11.48
C GLN A 116 6.86 -11.28 -11.58
N LEU A 117 7.14 -10.38 -10.63
CA LEU A 117 6.58 -9.05 -10.64
C LEU A 117 7.12 -8.29 -11.84
N TYR A 118 6.26 -7.66 -12.61
CA TYR A 118 6.68 -6.83 -13.75
C TYR A 118 7.50 -5.62 -13.27
N PHE A 119 7.01 -4.98 -12.19
CA PHE A 119 7.76 -3.98 -11.44
C PHE A 119 7.91 -4.45 -9.99
N PRO A 120 9.15 -4.56 -9.47
CA PRO A 120 9.40 -4.95 -8.09
C PRO A 120 8.60 -4.08 -7.11
N LEU A 121 7.80 -4.72 -6.27
CA LEU A 121 7.04 -4.12 -5.16
C LEU A 121 6.03 -3.00 -5.53
N GLU A 122 5.72 -2.73 -6.81
CA GLU A 122 4.61 -1.84 -7.13
C GLU A 122 3.30 -2.45 -6.58
N GLY A 123 2.56 -1.66 -5.80
CA GLY A 123 1.36 -2.10 -5.11
C GLY A 123 1.60 -2.77 -3.74
N TYR A 124 2.85 -2.98 -3.32
CA TYR A 124 3.20 -3.69 -2.09
C TYR A 124 3.74 -2.80 -0.97
N LEU A 125 3.90 -1.50 -1.20
CA LEU A 125 4.31 -0.53 -0.20
C LEU A 125 3.08 0.24 0.29
N PHE A 126 2.58 -0.08 1.50
CA PHE A 126 1.30 0.47 1.96
C PHE A 126 1.35 2.00 2.08
N PRO A 127 0.41 2.75 1.46
CA PRO A 127 0.32 4.19 1.59
C PRO A 127 -0.26 4.59 2.95
N ASP A 128 0.48 5.39 3.71
CA ASP A 128 0.09 5.88 5.03
C ASP A 128 0.92 7.13 5.41
N THR A 129 0.69 7.66 6.59
CA THR A 129 1.56 8.67 7.21
C THR A 129 2.56 7.98 8.14
N TYR A 130 3.82 8.02 7.78
CA TYR A 130 4.92 7.44 8.54
C TYR A 130 5.69 8.50 9.33
N PHE A 131 6.28 8.05 10.43
CA PHE A 131 7.16 8.85 11.28
C PHE A 131 8.52 8.15 11.34
N PHE A 132 9.51 8.72 10.68
CA PHE A 132 10.86 8.18 10.61
C PHE A 132 11.81 8.98 11.51
N GLU A 133 12.90 8.36 11.92
CA GLU A 133 13.99 9.08 12.56
C GLU A 133 14.84 9.83 11.51
N VAL A 134 15.56 10.87 11.91
CA VAL A 134 16.31 11.75 10.98
C VAL A 134 17.41 10.99 10.21
N ASP A 135 17.90 9.89 10.76
CA ASP A 135 18.92 9.01 10.20
C ASP A 135 18.35 7.76 9.50
N VAL A 136 17.05 7.77 9.17
CA VAL A 136 16.40 6.66 8.47
C VAL A 136 17.07 6.40 7.12
N THR A 137 17.27 5.12 6.80
CA THR A 137 17.77 4.69 5.50
C THR A 137 16.63 4.34 4.54
N ALA A 138 16.91 4.32 3.23
CA ALA A 138 15.97 3.87 2.22
C ALA A 138 15.50 2.42 2.47
N ASP A 139 16.41 1.53 2.87
CA ASP A 139 16.08 0.14 3.23
C ASP A 139 15.10 0.06 4.39
N ASP A 140 15.25 0.91 5.43
CA ASP A 140 14.34 0.94 6.57
C ASP A 140 12.94 1.41 6.15
N ILE A 141 12.86 2.42 5.27
CA ILE A 141 11.59 2.94 4.75
C ILE A 141 10.85 1.84 3.98
N VAL A 142 11.51 1.20 3.01
CA VAL A 142 10.92 0.11 2.22
C VAL A 142 10.44 -1.02 3.12
N ARG A 143 11.27 -1.46 4.06
CA ARG A 143 10.92 -2.52 5.01
C ARG A 143 9.70 -2.18 5.87
N VAL A 144 9.61 -0.95 6.37
CA VAL A 144 8.47 -0.51 7.19
C VAL A 144 7.19 -0.49 6.35
N MET A 145 7.24 0.04 5.14
CA MET A 145 6.06 0.15 4.25
C MET A 145 5.59 -1.23 3.76
N ALA A 146 6.51 -2.13 3.41
CA ALA A 146 6.18 -3.51 3.01
C ALA A 146 5.55 -4.30 4.18
N ARG A 147 6.14 -4.23 5.38
CA ARG A 147 5.56 -4.86 6.58
C ARG A 147 4.17 -4.31 6.93
N GLN A 148 3.93 -3.04 6.69
CA GLN A 148 2.60 -2.44 6.89
C GLN A 148 1.58 -3.06 5.91
N MET A 149 1.94 -3.28 4.65
CA MET A 149 1.09 -3.99 3.69
C MET A 149 0.81 -5.43 4.15
N GLU A 150 1.82 -6.16 4.64
CA GLU A 150 1.64 -7.50 5.19
C GLU A 150 0.65 -7.54 6.35
N GLN A 151 0.67 -6.52 7.24
CA GLN A 151 -0.27 -6.40 8.35
C GLN A 151 -1.69 -6.04 7.90
N VAL A 152 -1.82 -5.23 6.85
CA VAL A 152 -3.12 -4.89 6.25
C VAL A 152 -3.75 -6.11 5.59
N LEU A 153 -2.96 -6.95 4.93
CA LEU A 153 -3.38 -8.21 4.33
C LEU A 153 -3.51 -9.31 5.41
N THR A 154 -4.52 -9.15 6.27
CA THR A 154 -4.78 -10.10 7.37
C THR A 154 -5.01 -11.54 6.86
N PRO A 155 -4.84 -12.57 7.70
CA PRO A 155 -5.14 -13.96 7.31
C PRO A 155 -6.56 -14.12 6.75
N GLU A 156 -7.54 -13.39 7.30
CA GLU A 156 -8.93 -13.42 6.82
C GLU A 156 -9.05 -12.83 5.41
N TRP A 157 -8.30 -11.76 5.11
CA TRP A 157 -8.31 -11.14 3.78
C TRP A 157 -7.60 -12.01 2.74
N ARG A 158 -6.49 -12.66 3.12
CA ARG A 158 -5.80 -13.64 2.26
C ARG A 158 -6.70 -14.83 1.95
N GLN A 159 -7.36 -15.40 2.97
CA GLN A 159 -8.34 -16.47 2.77
C GLN A 159 -9.48 -16.02 1.87
N ARG A 160 -9.99 -14.80 2.05
CA ARG A 160 -11.06 -14.27 1.20
C ARG A 160 -10.63 -14.10 -0.25
N ALA A 161 -9.40 -13.68 -0.52
CA ALA A 161 -8.84 -13.63 -1.87
C ALA A 161 -8.81 -15.03 -2.52
N GLU A 162 -8.34 -16.06 -1.78
CA GLU A 162 -8.35 -17.46 -2.25
C GLU A 162 -9.77 -17.95 -2.58
N GLU A 163 -10.78 -17.62 -1.75
CA GLU A 163 -12.19 -17.94 -2.02
C GLU A 163 -12.72 -17.30 -3.32
N LEU A 164 -12.19 -16.13 -3.69
CA LEU A 164 -12.48 -15.43 -4.93
C LEU A 164 -11.64 -15.94 -6.11
N GLY A 165 -10.70 -16.87 -5.86
CA GLY A 165 -9.77 -17.40 -6.87
C GLY A 165 -8.65 -16.43 -7.24
N LEU A 166 -8.33 -15.46 -6.36
CA LEU A 166 -7.27 -14.49 -6.56
C LEU A 166 -6.03 -14.83 -5.71
N SER A 167 -4.86 -14.73 -6.32
CA SER A 167 -3.61 -14.57 -5.60
C SER A 167 -3.55 -13.18 -4.92
N VAL A 168 -2.63 -12.99 -3.97
CA VAL A 168 -2.38 -11.66 -3.38
C VAL A 168 -1.99 -10.65 -4.46
N HIS A 169 -1.21 -11.08 -5.44
CA HIS A 169 -0.80 -10.24 -6.57
C HIS A 169 -1.99 -9.76 -7.41
N GLU A 170 -2.90 -10.66 -7.76
CA GLU A 170 -4.12 -10.31 -8.50
C GLU A 170 -5.06 -9.44 -7.67
N LEU A 171 -5.17 -9.68 -6.35
CA LEU A 171 -5.92 -8.83 -5.43
C LEU A 171 -5.38 -7.40 -5.43
N LEU A 172 -4.08 -7.21 -5.25
CA LEU A 172 -3.45 -5.88 -5.25
C LEU A 172 -3.54 -5.22 -6.62
N THR A 173 -3.42 -6.00 -7.70
CA THR A 173 -3.61 -5.51 -9.07
C THR A 173 -5.02 -4.96 -9.25
N LEU A 174 -6.06 -5.74 -8.90
CA LEU A 174 -7.45 -5.31 -8.98
C LEU A 174 -7.70 -4.08 -8.08
N ALA A 175 -7.20 -4.11 -6.84
CA ALA A 175 -7.33 -3.00 -5.90
C ALA A 175 -6.69 -1.71 -6.42
N SER A 176 -5.54 -1.80 -7.10
CA SER A 176 -4.87 -0.64 -7.70
C SER A 176 -5.67 -0.03 -8.86
N LEU A 177 -6.36 -0.86 -9.66
CA LEU A 177 -7.27 -0.39 -10.71
C LEU A 177 -8.47 0.36 -10.08
N VAL A 178 -9.09 -0.22 -9.05
CA VAL A 178 -10.19 0.43 -8.31
C VAL A 178 -9.73 1.75 -7.70
N GLU A 179 -8.53 1.78 -7.12
CA GLU A 179 -7.93 2.98 -6.52
C GLU A 179 -7.79 4.13 -7.51
N LYS A 180 -7.33 3.83 -8.72
CA LYS A 180 -7.09 4.85 -9.75
C LYS A 180 -8.36 5.29 -10.48
N GLU A 181 -9.46 4.55 -10.40
CA GLU A 181 -10.73 4.87 -11.07
C GLU A 181 -11.74 5.52 -10.12
N ALA A 182 -11.73 5.24 -8.80
CA ALA A 182 -12.75 5.69 -7.89
C ALA A 182 -12.65 7.18 -7.55
N PHE A 183 -13.78 7.89 -7.55
CA PHE A 183 -13.88 9.26 -7.02
C PHE A 183 -13.86 9.29 -5.49
N GLY A 184 -14.27 8.19 -4.85
CA GLY A 184 -14.31 8.08 -3.40
C GLY A 184 -14.74 6.69 -2.92
N ASP A 185 -14.71 6.49 -1.62
CA ASP A 185 -14.94 5.19 -0.99
C ASP A 185 -16.31 4.59 -1.33
N PHE A 186 -17.31 5.45 -1.53
CA PHE A 186 -18.71 5.03 -1.75
C PHE A 186 -18.93 4.23 -3.03
N GLU A 187 -18.06 4.38 -4.05
CA GLU A 187 -18.22 3.68 -5.34
C GLU A 187 -17.18 2.59 -5.58
N ARG A 188 -16.13 2.47 -4.74
CA ARG A 188 -15.10 1.44 -4.87
C ARG A 188 -15.69 0.02 -4.97
N PRO A 189 -16.64 -0.40 -4.12
CA PRO A 189 -17.26 -1.72 -4.24
C PRO A 189 -18.03 -1.94 -5.56
N THR A 190 -18.71 -0.88 -6.07
CA THR A 190 -19.43 -0.93 -7.34
C THR A 190 -18.47 -1.08 -8.52
N ILE A 191 -17.35 -0.31 -8.53
CA ILE A 191 -16.31 -0.42 -9.56
C ILE A 191 -15.65 -1.80 -9.52
N ALA A 192 -15.35 -2.33 -8.33
CA ALA A 192 -14.83 -3.69 -8.18
C ALA A 192 -15.81 -4.72 -8.78
N GLY A 193 -17.12 -4.59 -8.53
CA GLY A 193 -18.15 -5.42 -9.14
C GLY A 193 -18.12 -5.37 -10.67
N VAL A 194 -17.94 -4.18 -11.27
CA VAL A 194 -17.78 -4.04 -12.74
C VAL A 194 -16.56 -4.79 -13.24
N VAL A 195 -15.42 -4.75 -12.51
CA VAL A 195 -14.21 -5.49 -12.87
C VAL A 195 -14.49 -6.99 -12.91
N TYR A 196 -15.08 -7.54 -11.84
CA TYR A 196 -15.43 -8.96 -11.78
C TYR A 196 -16.40 -9.37 -12.90
N ASN A 197 -17.46 -8.59 -13.13
CA ASN A 197 -18.42 -8.86 -14.19
C ASN A 197 -17.76 -8.92 -15.57
N ARG A 198 -16.82 -8.00 -15.87
CA ARG A 198 -16.07 -8.02 -17.14
C ARG A 198 -15.13 -9.21 -17.22
N LEU A 199 -14.43 -9.57 -16.15
CA LEU A 199 -13.56 -10.75 -16.11
C LEU A 199 -14.35 -12.04 -16.33
N GLU A 200 -15.52 -12.20 -15.71
CA GLU A 200 -16.36 -13.38 -15.84
C GLU A 200 -16.80 -13.64 -17.30
N ILE A 201 -17.10 -12.59 -18.04
CA ILE A 201 -17.53 -12.71 -19.47
C ILE A 201 -16.38 -12.52 -20.45
N ASP A 202 -15.13 -12.54 -20.00
CA ASP A 202 -13.92 -12.37 -20.84
C ASP A 202 -13.94 -11.05 -21.65
N MET A 203 -14.46 -9.97 -21.06
CA MET A 203 -14.52 -8.63 -21.62
C MET A 203 -13.26 -7.86 -21.28
N LEU A 204 -12.78 -7.00 -22.20
CA LEU A 204 -11.66 -6.09 -21.95
C LEU A 204 -11.98 -5.12 -20.80
N LEU A 205 -11.01 -4.88 -19.90
CA LEU A 205 -11.21 -3.97 -18.76
C LEU A 205 -11.26 -2.50 -19.19
N GLN A 206 -10.49 -2.09 -20.19
CA GLN A 206 -10.49 -0.76 -20.79
C GLN A 206 -10.33 0.39 -19.78
N PHE A 207 -9.37 0.26 -18.90
CA PHE A 207 -9.00 1.31 -17.93
C PHE A 207 -7.92 2.22 -18.51
N CYS A 208 -8.21 3.52 -18.57
CA CYS A 208 -7.24 4.52 -19.03
C CYS A 208 -6.03 4.59 -18.10
N SER A 209 -6.26 4.42 -16.80
CA SER A 209 -5.23 4.42 -15.76
C SER A 209 -4.14 3.37 -15.99
N SER A 210 -4.51 2.17 -16.41
CA SER A 210 -3.54 1.10 -16.71
C SER A 210 -2.71 1.40 -17.96
N VAL A 211 -3.30 2.04 -18.97
CA VAL A 211 -2.56 2.45 -20.17
C VAL A 211 -1.57 3.56 -19.83
N ILE A 212 -2.02 4.58 -19.09
CA ILE A 212 -1.15 5.69 -18.65
C ILE A 212 0.06 5.14 -17.88
N TYR A 213 -0.19 4.23 -16.92
CA TYR A 213 0.89 3.58 -16.17
C TYR A 213 1.87 2.84 -17.07
N GLY A 214 1.38 2.10 -18.05
CA GLY A 214 2.20 1.33 -18.97
C GLY A 214 3.02 2.17 -19.96
N LEU A 215 2.62 3.42 -20.26
CA LEU A 215 3.34 4.29 -21.19
C LEU A 215 4.69 4.78 -20.66
N ASP A 216 4.85 4.86 -19.36
CA ASP A 216 6.03 5.42 -18.73
C ASP A 216 6.46 4.69 -17.45
N ASP A 217 5.97 3.45 -17.28
CA ASP A 217 6.27 2.60 -16.14
C ASP A 217 5.93 3.24 -14.78
N GLY A 218 4.87 4.04 -14.77
CA GLY A 218 4.40 4.72 -13.57
C GLY A 218 5.14 5.98 -13.17
N GLN A 219 6.01 6.51 -14.03
CA GLN A 219 6.77 7.75 -13.79
C GLN A 219 5.94 9.03 -13.91
N GLU A 220 4.69 8.92 -14.39
CA GLU A 220 3.76 10.04 -14.61
C GLU A 220 4.29 11.16 -15.55
N LEU A 221 5.09 10.77 -16.52
CA LEU A 221 5.57 11.68 -17.58
C LEU A 221 4.47 11.95 -18.61
N ALA A 222 3.50 11.04 -18.75
CA ALA A 222 2.38 11.13 -19.68
C ALA A 222 1.25 11.98 -19.10
N ASN A 223 1.24 13.27 -19.40
CA ASN A 223 0.20 14.20 -18.94
C ASN A 223 -1.16 14.04 -19.65
N ARG A 224 -1.23 13.25 -20.73
CA ARG A 224 -2.45 13.10 -21.54
C ARG A 224 -2.42 11.81 -22.34
N LEU A 225 -3.48 11.01 -22.18
CA LEU A 225 -3.74 9.84 -23.01
C LEU A 225 -4.27 10.27 -24.39
N LEU A 226 -3.67 9.75 -25.45
CA LEU A 226 -4.10 9.97 -26.84
C LEU A 226 -4.76 8.69 -27.39
N TYR A 227 -5.62 8.82 -28.40
CA TYR A 227 -6.27 7.66 -29.02
C TYR A 227 -5.25 6.64 -29.57
N ARG A 228 -4.11 7.08 -30.10
CA ARG A 228 -3.04 6.20 -30.57
C ARG A 228 -2.44 5.34 -29.44
N ASP A 229 -2.43 5.85 -28.22
CA ASP A 229 -1.84 5.15 -27.07
C ASP A 229 -2.71 3.95 -26.63
N LEU A 230 -4.03 4.03 -26.94
CA LEU A 230 -4.97 2.90 -26.72
C LEU A 230 -4.76 1.78 -27.73
N GLU A 231 -4.09 2.03 -28.87
CA GLU A 231 -3.79 1.06 -29.92
C GLU A 231 -2.41 0.40 -29.73
N GLU A 232 -1.57 0.96 -28.87
CA GLU A 232 -0.24 0.45 -28.61
C GLU A 232 -0.29 -0.87 -27.82
N MET A 233 0.45 -1.89 -28.31
CA MET A 233 0.55 -3.18 -27.64
C MET A 233 1.54 -3.09 -26.47
N HIS A 234 1.01 -2.99 -25.26
CA HIS A 234 1.78 -2.97 -24.02
C HIS A 234 1.13 -3.90 -22.97
N PRO A 235 1.89 -4.60 -22.12
CA PRO A 235 1.33 -5.52 -21.13
C PRO A 235 0.23 -4.92 -20.22
N PHE A 236 0.32 -3.63 -19.91
CA PHE A 236 -0.68 -2.91 -19.11
C PHE A 236 -1.84 -2.33 -19.94
N ASN A 237 -1.86 -2.50 -21.27
CA ASN A 237 -2.94 -1.97 -22.09
C ASN A 237 -4.18 -2.85 -22.03
N THR A 238 -5.08 -2.54 -21.10
CA THR A 238 -6.36 -3.24 -20.93
C THR A 238 -7.41 -2.95 -22.01
N TYR A 239 -7.09 -2.11 -23.02
CA TYR A 239 -7.87 -1.96 -24.25
C TYR A 239 -7.49 -3.01 -25.31
N GLN A 240 -6.32 -3.64 -25.20
CA GLN A 240 -5.80 -4.62 -26.14
C GLN A 240 -5.72 -6.02 -25.54
N LEU A 241 -5.47 -6.13 -24.26
CA LEU A 241 -5.27 -7.40 -23.56
C LEU A 241 -6.41 -7.64 -22.57
N LYS A 242 -6.88 -8.89 -22.54
CA LYS A 242 -7.92 -9.38 -21.63
C LYS A 242 -7.35 -9.78 -20.28
N GLY A 243 -8.18 -9.75 -19.27
CA GLY A 243 -7.80 -10.09 -17.90
C GLY A 243 -7.20 -8.90 -17.17
N LEU A 244 -6.65 -9.18 -15.99
CA LEU A 244 -5.90 -8.19 -15.21
C LEU A 244 -4.57 -7.89 -15.91
N PRO A 245 -4.03 -6.66 -15.78
CA PRO A 245 -2.67 -6.36 -16.19
C PRO A 245 -1.65 -7.19 -15.38
N PRO A 246 -0.37 -7.25 -15.79
CA PRO A 246 0.62 -8.13 -15.18
C PRO A 246 1.00 -7.74 -13.73
N GLY A 247 0.48 -6.65 -13.21
CA GLY A 247 0.70 -6.22 -11.84
C GLY A 247 -0.04 -4.94 -11.49
N PRO A 248 0.07 -4.50 -10.22
CA PRO A 248 -0.51 -3.25 -9.75
C PRO A 248 0.03 -2.04 -10.52
N ILE A 249 -0.81 -1.01 -10.64
CA ILE A 249 -0.48 0.27 -11.30
C ILE A 249 -0.31 1.42 -10.30
N ALA A 250 -0.41 1.13 -9.03
CA ALA A 250 -0.22 2.04 -7.91
C ALA A 250 -0.28 1.25 -6.60
N ASN A 251 0.07 1.89 -5.50
CA ASN A 251 -0.07 1.32 -4.16
C ASN A 251 -1.48 1.64 -3.61
N PRO A 252 -2.38 0.64 -3.51
CA PRO A 252 -3.76 0.86 -3.11
C PRO A 252 -3.91 1.09 -1.61
N GLY A 253 -4.90 1.91 -1.23
CA GLY A 253 -5.33 2.06 0.15
C GLY A 253 -6.20 0.91 0.63
N ARG A 254 -6.47 0.90 1.95
CA ARG A 254 -7.27 -0.13 2.61
C ARG A 254 -8.66 -0.28 1.98
N SER A 255 -9.34 0.84 1.69
CA SER A 255 -10.70 0.84 1.12
C SER A 255 -10.77 0.18 -0.25
N SER A 256 -9.74 0.34 -1.08
CA SER A 256 -9.68 -0.31 -2.40
C SER A 256 -9.39 -1.80 -2.31
N ILE A 257 -8.52 -2.22 -1.38
CA ILE A 257 -8.26 -3.65 -1.11
C ILE A 257 -9.53 -4.31 -0.58
N GLU A 258 -10.22 -3.67 0.37
CA GLU A 258 -11.48 -4.16 0.91
C GLU A 258 -12.57 -4.26 -0.18
N ALA A 259 -12.69 -3.27 -1.04
CA ALA A 259 -13.64 -3.29 -2.16
C ALA A 259 -13.35 -4.42 -3.17
N ALA A 260 -12.08 -4.72 -3.42
CA ALA A 260 -11.69 -5.86 -4.25
C ALA A 260 -12.05 -7.21 -3.62
N LEU A 261 -12.00 -7.33 -2.27
CA LEU A 261 -12.38 -8.53 -1.54
C LEU A 261 -13.89 -8.69 -1.36
N TYR A 262 -14.61 -7.58 -1.28
CA TYR A 262 -16.05 -7.52 -1.02
C TYR A 262 -16.74 -6.62 -2.06
N PRO A 263 -16.67 -7.00 -3.36
CA PRO A 263 -17.33 -6.23 -4.41
C PRO A 263 -18.84 -6.17 -4.18
N GLU A 264 -19.46 -5.09 -4.63
CA GLU A 264 -20.93 -5.01 -4.68
C GLU A 264 -21.46 -6.03 -5.70
N ASP A 265 -22.46 -6.80 -5.29
CA ASP A 265 -23.19 -7.69 -6.18
C ASP A 265 -24.10 -6.86 -7.10
N ASN A 266 -23.61 -6.61 -8.29
CA ASN A 266 -24.30 -5.84 -9.33
C ASN A 266 -24.07 -6.49 -10.69
N ASP A 267 -24.74 -5.99 -11.73
CA ASP A 267 -24.62 -6.45 -13.11
C ASP A 267 -24.18 -5.35 -14.07
N TYR A 268 -23.52 -4.30 -13.53
CA TYR A 268 -22.95 -3.24 -14.33
C TYR A 268 -21.72 -3.72 -15.12
N LEU A 269 -21.64 -3.26 -16.36
CA LEU A 269 -20.49 -3.50 -17.25
C LEU A 269 -19.79 -2.22 -17.66
N TYR A 270 -20.42 -1.06 -17.49
CA TYR A 270 -19.93 0.22 -17.98
C TYR A 270 -20.09 1.29 -16.90
N PHE A 271 -19.15 2.20 -16.87
CA PHE A 271 -19.25 3.44 -16.10
C PHE A 271 -18.61 4.61 -16.85
N VAL A 272 -19.01 5.81 -16.53
CA VAL A 272 -18.46 7.06 -17.03
C VAL A 272 -18.66 8.15 -15.99
N VAL A 273 -17.78 9.13 -15.96
CA VAL A 273 -17.88 10.28 -15.04
C VAL A 273 -19.26 10.92 -15.08
N GLY A 274 -19.85 11.11 -13.90
CA GLY A 274 -21.16 11.73 -13.68
C GLY A 274 -21.08 12.93 -12.73
N ASP A 275 -22.22 13.30 -12.14
CA ASP A 275 -22.31 14.34 -11.12
C ASP A 275 -22.03 13.73 -9.74
N GLY A 276 -20.84 14.04 -9.17
CA GLY A 276 -20.46 13.59 -7.85
C GLY A 276 -20.05 12.11 -7.75
N GLY A 277 -19.66 11.49 -8.87
CA GLY A 277 -19.22 10.10 -8.97
C GLY A 277 -19.41 9.57 -10.39
N HIS A 278 -19.49 8.25 -10.57
CA HIS A 278 -19.71 7.62 -11.86
C HIS A 278 -21.20 7.26 -12.09
N ASN A 279 -21.62 7.34 -13.35
CA ASN A 279 -22.88 6.77 -13.83
C ASN A 279 -22.61 5.34 -14.34
N PHE A 280 -23.15 4.36 -13.65
CA PHE A 280 -23.02 2.93 -13.98
C PHE A 280 -24.12 2.48 -14.95
N SER A 281 -23.82 1.53 -15.83
CA SER A 281 -24.77 1.00 -16.81
C SER A 281 -24.52 -0.49 -17.07
N ARG A 282 -25.59 -1.24 -17.31
CA ARG A 282 -25.57 -2.65 -17.74
C ARG A 282 -25.37 -2.75 -19.25
N GLU A 283 -26.10 -1.93 -19.99
CA GLU A 283 -26.20 -1.95 -21.44
C GLU A 283 -25.28 -0.88 -22.04
N TYR A 284 -24.57 -1.23 -23.12
CA TYR A 284 -23.72 -0.28 -23.85
C TYR A 284 -24.50 0.94 -24.37
N ARG A 285 -25.77 0.71 -24.81
CA ARG A 285 -26.65 1.80 -25.27
C ARG A 285 -26.88 2.86 -24.19
N ASP A 286 -27.05 2.45 -22.93
CA ASP A 286 -27.30 3.39 -21.84
C ASP A 286 -26.00 4.07 -21.39
N HIS A 287 -24.88 3.36 -21.46
CA HIS A 287 -23.57 3.96 -21.32
C HIS A 287 -23.32 5.08 -22.34
N LEU A 288 -23.64 4.88 -23.63
CA LEU A 288 -23.48 5.92 -24.64
C LEU A 288 -24.31 7.18 -24.34
N LYS A 289 -25.51 7.04 -23.77
CA LYS A 289 -26.31 8.21 -23.33
C LYS A 289 -25.61 8.96 -22.20
N ASN A 290 -25.02 8.24 -21.24
CA ASN A 290 -24.29 8.85 -20.14
C ASN A 290 -23.01 9.56 -20.65
N VAL A 291 -22.31 8.98 -21.62
CA VAL A 291 -21.15 9.60 -22.28
C VAL A 291 -21.55 10.91 -23.00
N GLU A 292 -22.68 10.89 -23.73
CA GLU A 292 -23.19 12.07 -24.42
C GLU A 292 -23.57 13.17 -23.41
N ALA A 293 -24.25 12.81 -22.34
CA ALA A 293 -24.59 13.74 -21.25
C ALA A 293 -23.36 14.36 -20.59
N TYR A 294 -22.30 13.57 -20.41
CA TYR A 294 -21.02 14.07 -19.88
C TYR A 294 -20.36 15.07 -20.83
N ARG A 295 -20.27 14.75 -22.12
CA ARG A 295 -19.66 15.62 -23.15
C ARG A 295 -20.37 16.96 -23.26
N ASN A 296 -21.71 16.97 -23.29
CA ASN A 296 -22.51 18.18 -23.39
C ASN A 296 -22.32 19.12 -22.20
N ARG A 297 -21.91 18.61 -21.04
CA ARG A 297 -21.60 19.43 -19.84
C ARG A 297 -20.20 20.03 -19.84
N THR A 298 -19.24 19.32 -20.46
CA THR A 298 -17.84 19.81 -20.52
C THR A 298 -17.61 20.82 -21.63
N ASP A 299 -18.56 20.96 -22.54
CA ASP A 299 -18.53 21.93 -23.66
C ASP A 299 -19.25 23.26 -23.30
N GLU A 300 -19.91 23.37 -22.12
CA GLU A 300 -20.45 24.59 -21.52
C GLU A 300 -19.45 25.23 -20.52
#